data_09ed1be133ef90958f3985e691e02c0d
#
_entry.id   09ed1be133ef90958f3985e691e02c0d
#
_cell.length_a   1.000
_cell.length_b   1.000
_cell.length_c   1.000
_cell.angle_alpha   90.00
_cell.angle_beta   90.00
_cell.angle_gamma   90.00
#
_symmetry.space_group_name_H-M   'P 1'
#
loop_
_entity.id
_entity.type
_entity.pdbx_description
1 polymer ?
#
loop_
_entity_poly.entity_id
_entity_poly.type
_entity_poly.pdbx_seq_one_letter_code
_entity_poly.pdbx_strand_id
1 'polypeptide(L)'
;MKSYRKELWFHIPSRRGFVNITSQVEEALRESGVKEGLALINAMHISASVFVNDDEHGLHQDYERWLEKLAPHEPIDQYRHNETGEDNADAHMKRQIMGREVVVAITDGQLDFGPWEQIFYGEFDGRRRKRVLIKIIGD
;
A
#
# COMPACT_ATOMS: atom_id res chain seq x y z
N MET A 1 -6.35 0.40 -27.06
CA MET A 1 -5.86 0.46 -25.66
C MET A 1 -6.73 1.39 -24.83
N LYS A 2 -7.14 0.93 -23.65
CA LYS A 2 -7.89 1.73 -22.69
C LYS A 2 -6.97 2.23 -21.59
N SER A 3 -7.34 3.33 -20.97
CA SER A 3 -6.66 3.88 -19.81
C SER A 3 -7.72 4.31 -18.79
N TYR A 4 -7.55 3.89 -17.56
CA TYR A 4 -8.51 4.16 -16.49
C TYR A 4 -7.75 4.58 -15.24
N ARG A 5 -8.29 5.56 -14.52
CA ARG A 5 -7.67 6.11 -13.31
C ARG A 5 -8.71 6.22 -12.20
N LYS A 6 -8.35 5.76 -11.02
CA LYS A 6 -9.21 5.88 -9.82
C LYS A 6 -8.35 6.19 -8.61
N GLU A 7 -8.88 6.97 -7.68
CA GLU A 7 -8.23 7.23 -6.38
C GLU A 7 -9.04 6.58 -5.27
N LEU A 8 -8.35 5.95 -4.34
CA LEU A 8 -8.90 5.52 -3.06
C LEU A 8 -8.34 6.43 -1.97
N TRP A 9 -9.17 6.81 -1.02
CA TRP A 9 -8.76 7.67 0.08
C TRP A 9 -8.87 6.93 1.40
N PHE A 10 -7.86 7.07 2.24
CA PHE A 10 -7.79 6.41 3.55
C PHE A 10 -7.48 7.43 4.64
N HIS A 11 -8.10 7.24 5.78
CA HIS A 11 -7.80 7.98 6.99
C HIS A 11 -7.73 6.97 8.12
N ILE A 12 -6.54 6.48 8.41
CA ILE A 12 -6.31 5.48 9.46
C ILE A 12 -6.13 6.23 10.78
N PRO A 13 -6.98 5.99 11.79
CA PRO A 13 -6.92 6.74 13.05
C PRO A 13 -5.72 6.39 13.93
N SER A 14 -5.19 5.19 13.80
CA SER A 14 -3.99 4.75 14.50
C SER A 14 -2.74 5.11 13.69
N ARG A 15 -1.57 5.10 14.33
CA ARG A 15 -0.31 5.41 13.65
C ARG A 15 -0.02 4.42 12.53
N ARG A 16 -0.29 3.14 12.75
CA ARG A 16 0.01 2.08 11.78
C ARG A 16 -1.20 1.17 11.59
N GLY A 17 -1.28 0.58 10.40
CA GLY A 17 -2.30 -0.39 10.10
C GLY A 17 -2.17 -0.93 8.68
N PHE A 18 -2.77 -2.09 8.44
CA PHE A 18 -2.84 -2.71 7.11
C PHE A 18 -4.30 -2.87 6.72
N VAL A 19 -4.62 -2.51 5.49
CA VAL A 19 -5.98 -2.62 4.95
C VAL A 19 -5.93 -3.43 3.67
N ASN A 20 -6.70 -4.52 3.60
CA ASN A 20 -6.86 -5.28 2.36
C ASN A 20 -7.71 -4.48 1.39
N ILE A 21 -7.15 -4.10 0.25
CA ILE A 21 -7.82 -3.29 -0.77
C ILE A 21 -8.10 -4.06 -2.06
N THR A 22 -7.95 -5.37 -2.03
CA THR A 22 -8.13 -6.21 -3.22
C THR A 22 -9.49 -6.01 -3.87
N SER A 23 -10.57 -5.96 -3.08
CA SER A 23 -11.93 -5.79 -3.62
C SER A 23 -12.12 -4.44 -4.30
N GLN A 24 -11.51 -3.37 -3.78
CA GLN A 24 -11.58 -2.06 -4.41
C GLN A 24 -10.81 -2.03 -5.74
N VAL A 25 -9.69 -2.74 -5.82
CA VAL A 25 -8.94 -2.86 -7.07
C VAL A 25 -9.70 -3.69 -8.09
N GLU A 26 -10.33 -4.78 -7.66
CA GLU A 26 -11.19 -5.59 -8.54
C GLU A 26 -12.36 -4.78 -9.09
N GLU A 27 -12.97 -3.93 -8.26
CA GLU A 27 -14.03 -3.04 -8.70
C GLU A 27 -13.52 -2.04 -9.75
N ALA A 28 -12.35 -1.44 -9.52
CA ALA A 28 -11.73 -0.53 -10.49
C ALA A 28 -11.46 -1.25 -11.82
N LEU A 29 -11.02 -2.50 -11.76
CA LEU A 29 -10.81 -3.30 -12.96
C LEU A 29 -12.12 -3.49 -13.74
N ARG A 30 -13.20 -3.84 -13.05
CA ARG A 30 -14.53 -3.98 -13.70
C ARG A 30 -14.95 -2.67 -14.36
N GLU A 31 -14.78 -1.55 -13.66
CA GLU A 31 -15.11 -0.23 -14.20
C GLU A 31 -14.29 0.11 -15.45
N SER A 32 -13.02 -0.31 -15.46
CA SER A 32 -12.12 -0.04 -16.59
C SER A 32 -12.50 -0.76 -17.88
N GLY A 33 -13.15 -1.91 -17.76
CA GLY A 33 -13.46 -2.77 -18.90
C GLY A 33 -12.27 -3.46 -19.53
N VAL A 34 -11.06 -3.34 -18.94
CA VAL A 34 -9.85 -3.98 -19.47
C VAL A 34 -9.89 -5.47 -19.21
N LYS A 35 -9.56 -6.26 -20.23
CA LYS A 35 -9.50 -7.73 -20.17
C LYS A 35 -8.08 -8.25 -20.17
N GLU A 36 -7.17 -7.54 -20.84
CA GLU A 36 -5.75 -7.89 -20.93
C GLU A 36 -4.93 -6.64 -20.72
N GLY A 37 -4.07 -6.63 -19.71
CA GLY A 37 -3.27 -5.45 -19.43
C GLY A 37 -2.56 -5.50 -18.09
N LEU A 38 -2.37 -4.31 -17.53
CA LEU A 38 -1.67 -4.13 -16.24
C LEU A 38 -2.44 -3.17 -15.36
N ALA A 39 -2.46 -3.47 -14.06
CA ALA A 39 -2.96 -2.57 -13.03
C ALA A 39 -1.78 -2.11 -12.17
N LEU A 40 -1.59 -0.79 -12.07
CA LEU A 40 -0.67 -0.16 -11.14
C LEU A 40 -1.47 0.29 -9.92
N ILE A 41 -1.03 -0.08 -8.73
CA ILE A 41 -1.64 0.35 -7.47
C ILE A 41 -0.53 1.02 -6.65
N ASN A 42 -0.67 2.31 -6.39
CA ASN A 42 0.42 3.17 -5.96
C ASN A 42 0.02 4.01 -4.74
N ALA A 43 0.77 3.86 -3.65
CA ALA A 43 0.62 4.72 -2.47
C ALA A 43 1.21 6.11 -2.79
N MET A 44 0.38 7.15 -2.69
CA MET A 44 0.72 8.50 -3.07
C MET A 44 1.15 9.35 -1.88
N HIS A 45 1.74 8.73 -0.87
CA HIS A 45 2.27 9.42 0.30
C HIS A 45 3.56 8.73 0.76
N ILE A 46 4.54 9.54 1.14
CA ILE A 46 5.89 9.08 1.49
C ILE A 46 5.98 8.27 2.78
N SER A 47 4.88 8.16 3.52
CA SER A 47 4.80 7.35 4.76
C SER A 47 3.79 6.21 4.66
N ALA A 48 3.36 5.87 3.46
CA ALA A 48 2.41 4.79 3.20
C ALA A 48 2.94 3.87 2.11
N SER A 49 2.35 2.68 2.00
CA SER A 49 2.83 1.62 1.12
C SER A 49 1.66 0.89 0.47
N VAL A 50 1.91 0.28 -0.69
CA VAL A 50 1.06 -0.77 -1.26
C VAL A 50 1.94 -1.99 -1.47
N PHE A 51 1.48 -3.15 -1.01
CA PHE A 51 2.21 -4.40 -1.17
C PHE A 51 1.25 -5.57 -1.40
N VAL A 52 1.78 -6.68 -1.87
CA VAL A 52 1.01 -7.91 -2.16
C VAL A 52 1.57 -9.04 -1.34
N ASN A 53 0.71 -9.67 -0.53
CA ASN A 53 1.05 -10.87 0.22
C ASN A 53 -0.23 -11.52 0.76
N ASP A 54 -0.08 -12.51 1.61
CA ASP A 54 -1.20 -13.23 2.21
C ASP A 54 -1.96 -12.37 3.24
N ASP A 55 -3.26 -12.55 3.29
CA ASP A 55 -4.11 -11.92 4.31
C ASP A 55 -4.28 -12.88 5.48
N GLU A 56 -3.29 -12.90 6.37
CA GLU A 56 -3.28 -13.77 7.53
C GLU A 56 -2.84 -12.95 8.76
N HIS A 57 -3.63 -13.01 9.83
CA HIS A 57 -3.46 -12.16 11.00
C HIS A 57 -2.09 -12.30 11.66
N GLY A 58 -1.61 -13.54 11.83
CA GLY A 58 -0.29 -13.78 12.44
C GLY A 58 0.85 -13.19 11.62
N LEU A 59 0.75 -13.30 10.29
CA LEU A 59 1.73 -12.71 9.38
C LEU A 59 1.74 -11.18 9.51
N HIS A 60 0.57 -10.54 9.62
CA HIS A 60 0.48 -9.10 9.80
C HIS A 60 1.11 -8.66 11.13
N GLN A 61 0.93 -9.43 12.19
CA GLN A 61 1.60 -9.18 13.48
C GLN A 61 3.12 -9.33 13.35
N ASP A 62 3.57 -10.32 12.56
CA ASP A 62 5.00 -10.52 12.29
C ASP A 62 5.59 -9.33 11.52
N TYR A 63 4.87 -8.80 10.52
CA TYR A 63 5.29 -7.57 9.81
C TYR A 63 5.45 -6.41 10.79
N GLU A 64 4.49 -6.22 11.67
CA GLU A 64 4.50 -5.12 12.65
C GLU A 64 5.73 -5.21 13.53
N ARG A 65 6.03 -6.40 14.05
CA ARG A 65 7.20 -6.63 14.90
C ARG A 65 8.50 -6.44 14.13
N TRP A 66 8.56 -6.99 12.92
CA TRP A 66 9.74 -6.91 12.06
C TRP A 66 10.06 -5.47 11.69
N LEU A 67 9.07 -4.69 11.29
CA LEU A 67 9.24 -3.29 10.93
C LEU A 67 9.69 -2.45 12.13
N GLU A 68 9.15 -2.72 13.31
CA GLU A 68 9.58 -2.03 14.54
C GLU A 68 11.02 -2.39 14.93
N LYS A 69 11.48 -3.59 14.63
CA LYS A 69 12.89 -3.97 14.83
C LYS A 69 13.82 -3.22 13.89
N LEU A 70 13.41 -3.09 12.62
CA LEU A 70 14.26 -2.47 11.59
C LEU A 70 14.26 -0.94 11.68
N ALA A 71 13.12 -0.36 12.01
CA ALA A 71 12.95 1.09 12.10
C ALA A 71 12.03 1.42 13.28
N PRO A 72 12.53 1.33 14.52
CA PRO A 72 11.69 1.58 15.69
C PRO A 72 11.23 3.04 15.74
N HIS A 73 9.98 3.26 16.13
CA HIS A 73 9.44 4.61 16.28
C HIS A 73 10.11 5.35 17.42
N GLU A 74 10.32 4.66 18.54
CA GLU A 74 10.94 5.24 19.74
C GLU A 74 12.39 4.76 19.88
N PRO A 75 13.32 5.57 20.38
CA PRO A 75 13.13 6.99 20.73
C PRO A 75 13.07 7.88 19.47
N ILE A 76 12.20 8.86 19.48
CA ILE A 76 11.96 9.75 18.32
C ILE A 76 13.23 10.50 17.93
N ASP A 77 14.02 10.91 18.90
CA ASP A 77 15.23 11.72 18.67
C ASP A 77 16.42 10.93 18.14
N GLN A 78 16.29 9.64 17.95
CA GLN A 78 17.38 8.85 17.32
C GLN A 78 17.57 9.18 15.84
N TYR A 79 16.58 9.81 15.21
CA TYR A 79 16.57 10.09 13.77
C TYR A 79 16.87 11.55 13.46
N ARG A 80 17.77 11.80 12.52
CA ARG A 80 18.08 13.16 12.07
C ARG A 80 16.90 13.85 11.41
N HIS A 81 16.07 13.10 10.68
CA HIS A 81 14.86 13.64 10.07
C HIS A 81 13.95 14.29 11.11
N ASN A 82 13.88 13.73 12.31
CA ASN A 82 13.00 14.23 13.37
C ASN A 82 13.54 15.51 14.02
N GLU A 83 14.79 15.90 13.75
CA GLU A 83 15.34 17.19 14.19
C GLU A 83 14.59 18.38 13.57
N THR A 84 13.84 18.16 12.48
CA THR A 84 13.02 19.20 11.83
C THR A 84 11.70 19.46 12.57
N GLY A 85 11.45 18.80 13.67
CA GLY A 85 10.19 18.87 14.41
C GLY A 85 9.19 17.78 14.04
N GLU A 86 9.56 16.88 13.13
CA GLU A 86 8.74 15.72 12.77
C GLU A 86 8.97 14.55 13.72
N ASP A 87 8.08 13.56 13.66
CA ASP A 87 8.19 12.34 14.48
C ASP A 87 8.05 11.07 13.64
N ASN A 88 8.27 11.16 12.33
CA ASN A 88 7.86 10.13 11.36
C ASN A 88 9.00 9.57 10.51
N ALA A 89 10.26 9.72 10.93
CA ALA A 89 11.37 9.15 10.18
C ALA A 89 11.23 7.64 9.98
N ASP A 90 10.77 6.94 11.01
CA ASP A 90 10.54 5.50 10.95
C ASP A 90 9.46 5.13 9.90
N ALA A 91 8.45 5.98 9.75
CA ALA A 91 7.39 5.76 8.76
C ALA A 91 7.93 5.83 7.33
N HIS A 92 8.83 6.77 7.06
CA HIS A 92 9.51 6.86 5.75
C HIS A 92 10.34 5.60 5.48
N MET A 93 11.01 5.10 6.49
CA MET A 93 11.85 3.91 6.36
C MET A 93 11.02 2.65 6.17
N LYS A 94 9.92 2.51 6.90
CA LYS A 94 8.98 1.40 6.74
C LYS A 94 8.37 1.40 5.34
N ARG A 95 7.95 2.57 4.84
CA ARG A 95 7.48 2.71 3.47
C ARG A 95 8.56 2.30 2.47
N GLN A 96 9.81 2.69 2.70
CA GLN A 96 10.91 2.35 1.81
C GLN A 96 11.12 0.83 1.71
N ILE A 97 10.96 0.12 2.84
CA ILE A 97 11.09 -1.33 2.89
C ILE A 97 9.90 -2.03 2.24
N MET A 98 8.69 -1.60 2.57
CA MET A 98 7.45 -2.26 2.11
C MET A 98 7.09 -1.92 0.67
N GLY A 99 7.57 -0.80 0.16
CA GLY A 99 7.41 -0.42 -1.23
C GLY A 99 6.33 0.63 -1.47
N ARG A 100 6.44 1.29 -2.62
CA ARG A 100 5.56 2.37 -3.04
C ARG A 100 4.35 1.85 -3.82
N GLU A 101 4.54 0.87 -4.70
CA GLU A 101 3.53 0.40 -5.65
C GLU A 101 3.70 -1.08 -5.96
N VAL A 102 2.63 -1.63 -6.49
CA VAL A 102 2.65 -2.96 -7.10
C VAL A 102 2.06 -2.88 -8.50
N VAL A 103 2.48 -3.79 -9.35
CA VAL A 103 1.87 -4.00 -10.67
C VAL A 103 1.34 -5.42 -10.69
N VAL A 104 0.05 -5.56 -11.06
CA VAL A 104 -0.61 -6.84 -11.16
C VAL A 104 -1.07 -7.02 -12.60
N ALA A 105 -0.78 -8.16 -13.19
CA ALA A 105 -1.25 -8.50 -14.54
C ALA A 105 -2.76 -8.67 -14.54
N ILE A 106 -3.38 -8.32 -15.66
CA ILE A 106 -4.80 -8.55 -15.91
C ILE A 106 -4.91 -9.56 -17.04
N THR A 107 -5.56 -10.69 -16.77
CA THR A 107 -5.76 -11.79 -17.71
C THR A 107 -7.21 -12.21 -17.70
N ASP A 108 -7.85 -12.27 -18.86
CA ASP A 108 -9.27 -12.65 -19.00
C ASP A 108 -10.18 -11.82 -18.09
N GLY A 109 -9.89 -10.55 -17.93
CA GLY A 109 -10.71 -9.64 -17.14
C GLY A 109 -10.57 -9.79 -15.63
N GLN A 110 -9.54 -10.48 -15.16
CA GLN A 110 -9.30 -10.71 -13.74
C GLN A 110 -7.88 -10.35 -13.36
N LEU A 111 -7.67 -9.97 -12.11
CA LEU A 111 -6.32 -9.81 -11.55
C LEU A 111 -5.67 -11.20 -11.51
N ASP A 112 -4.49 -11.30 -12.11
CA ASP A 112 -3.78 -12.57 -12.26
C ASP A 112 -2.84 -12.75 -11.07
N PHE A 113 -3.37 -13.36 -10.02
CA PHE A 113 -2.65 -13.59 -8.76
C PHE A 113 -2.06 -14.98 -8.65
N GLY A 114 -0.94 -15.07 -7.97
CA GLY A 114 -0.49 -16.34 -7.39
C GLY A 114 -1.37 -16.73 -6.20
N PRO A 115 -1.22 -17.95 -5.69
CA PRO A 115 -2.01 -18.40 -4.54
C PRO A 115 -1.83 -17.47 -3.33
N TRP A 116 -2.95 -17.14 -2.68
CA TRP A 116 -2.99 -16.33 -1.44
C TRP A 116 -2.58 -14.88 -1.58
N GLU A 117 -2.26 -14.41 -2.79
CA GLU A 117 -1.90 -13.00 -2.98
C GLU A 117 -3.12 -12.09 -2.82
N GLN A 118 -2.98 -11.08 -1.99
CA GLN A 118 -3.96 -10.01 -1.77
C GLN A 118 -3.22 -8.69 -1.78
N ILE A 119 -3.90 -7.62 -2.15
CA ILE A 119 -3.32 -6.28 -2.22
C ILE A 119 -3.63 -5.54 -0.92
N PHE A 120 -2.59 -4.94 -0.32
CA PHE A 120 -2.71 -4.20 0.93
C PHE A 120 -2.26 -2.76 0.80
N TYR A 121 -2.97 -1.88 1.50
CA TYR A 121 -2.49 -0.56 1.83
C TYR A 121 -1.86 -0.62 3.22
N GLY A 122 -0.62 -0.13 3.34
CA GLY A 122 0.09 -0.04 4.61
C GLY A 122 0.22 1.40 5.07
N GLU A 123 -0.19 1.68 6.30
CA GLU A 123 -0.10 3.01 6.91
C GLU A 123 0.98 2.99 7.98
N PHE A 124 1.90 3.95 7.94
CA PHE A 124 2.98 4.03 8.92
C PHE A 124 3.03 5.36 9.67
N ASP A 125 2.24 6.36 9.25
CA ASP A 125 2.12 7.66 9.91
C ASP A 125 0.67 8.14 9.80
N GLY A 126 -0.22 7.48 10.49
CA GLY A 126 -1.67 7.70 10.42
C GLY A 126 -2.12 9.08 10.86
N ARG A 127 -3.46 9.23 11.03
CA ARG A 127 -4.12 10.49 11.42
C ARG A 127 -4.17 11.55 10.33
N ARG A 128 -3.74 11.21 9.11
CA ARG A 128 -3.79 12.08 7.94
C ARG A 128 -4.53 11.38 6.84
N ARG A 129 -5.19 12.16 6.02
CA ARG A 129 -5.87 11.63 4.85
C ARG A 129 -4.85 11.40 3.74
N LYS A 130 -4.80 10.19 3.19
CA LYS A 130 -3.85 9.79 2.15
C LYS A 130 -4.56 9.05 1.04
N ARG A 131 -4.01 9.09 -0.15
CA ARG A 131 -4.63 8.45 -1.31
C ARG A 131 -3.76 7.34 -1.89
N VAL A 132 -4.45 6.40 -2.53
CA VAL A 132 -3.86 5.36 -3.36
C VAL A 132 -4.35 5.60 -4.79
N LEU A 133 -3.44 5.66 -5.73
CA LEU A 133 -3.75 5.80 -7.15
C LEU A 133 -3.82 4.41 -7.79
N ILE A 134 -4.92 4.15 -8.48
CA ILE A 134 -5.05 2.96 -9.32
C ILE A 134 -5.02 3.43 -10.76
N LYS A 135 -4.11 2.89 -11.56
CA LYS A 135 -4.01 3.16 -12.99
C LYS A 135 -4.05 1.82 -13.74
N ILE A 136 -4.99 1.68 -14.64
CA ILE A 136 -5.17 0.45 -15.41
C ILE A 136 -5.05 0.78 -16.89
N ILE A 137 -4.19 0.03 -17.58
CA ILE A 137 -4.01 0.16 -19.03
C ILE A 137 -4.11 -1.22 -19.67
N GLY A 138 -4.69 -1.26 -20.87
CA GLY A 138 -4.80 -2.49 -21.63
C GLY A 138 -5.94 -2.47 -22.64
N ASP A 139 -6.30 -3.65 -23.11
CA ASP A 139 -7.35 -3.81 -24.11
C ASP A 139 -8.59 -4.51 -23.55
#